data_f4051e46ec4f700ab6380ee754037f30
#
_entry.id   f4051e46ec4f700ab6380ee754037f30
#
_cell.length_a   1.000
_cell.length_b   1.000
_cell.length_c   1.000
_cell.angle_alpha   90.00
_cell.angle_beta   90.00
_cell.angle_gamma   90.00
#
_symmetry.space_group_name_H-M   'P 1'
#
loop_
_entity.id
_entity.type
_entity.pdbx_description
1 polymer ?
#
loop_
_entity_poly.entity_id
_entity_poly.type
_entity_poly.pdbx_seq_one_letter_code
_entity_poly.pdbx_strand_id
1 'polypeptide(L)'
;MDETTGAVVARDVTKALADLFFSAENQQRFHGTADELGLTLPMLKALLELEPGSGLSMRSLADMWNCDASFVTVVVDGLERRGLVERQVADYDRRIKTVELTADGVATRERALDAVYAPRAGFLALTATEQAALAKLLRKMTRTQAAYDEQLLDEPEVRAGMRRAAQQRTREHRARDEGRKRGGNWRAQLEQHRDELRLLRREVDRVKADMKAQARRASAEAIAATDEVKAASRDATAPLRGGGRRRRQ
;
A
#
# COMPACT_ATOMS: atom_id res chain seq x y z
N MET A 1 9.99 15.05 -28.43
CA MET A 1 8.91 15.14 -27.40
C MET A 1 9.32 16.25 -26.47
N ASP A 2 8.50 17.26 -26.33
CA ASP A 2 8.80 18.45 -25.53
C ASP A 2 8.96 18.02 -24.05
N GLU A 3 9.92 18.61 -23.33
CA GLU A 3 10.26 18.28 -21.93
C GLU A 3 9.05 18.40 -21.00
N THR A 4 8.18 19.36 -21.27
CA THR A 4 6.91 19.59 -20.56
C THR A 4 5.92 18.43 -20.75
N THR A 5 5.82 17.88 -21.96
CA THR A 5 4.96 16.73 -22.28
C THR A 5 5.46 15.47 -21.57
N GLY A 6 6.80 15.27 -21.52
CA GLY A 6 7.41 14.14 -20.81
C GLY A 6 7.12 14.15 -19.32
N ALA A 7 7.21 15.31 -18.67
CA ALA A 7 6.95 15.46 -17.25
C ALA A 7 5.47 15.21 -16.89
N VAL A 8 4.52 15.63 -17.74
CA VAL A 8 3.08 15.36 -17.54
C VAL A 8 2.80 13.88 -17.62
N VAL A 9 3.31 13.19 -18.65
CA VAL A 9 3.14 11.73 -18.81
C VAL A 9 3.73 10.97 -17.62
N ALA A 10 4.94 11.35 -17.17
CA ALA A 10 5.57 10.71 -16.02
C ALA A 10 4.73 10.84 -14.75
N ARG A 11 4.16 12.02 -14.49
CA ARG A 11 3.28 12.27 -13.33
C ARG A 11 2.01 11.42 -13.42
N ASP A 12 1.38 11.35 -14.58
CA ASP A 12 0.13 10.60 -14.77
C ASP A 12 0.36 9.10 -14.61
N VAL A 13 1.46 8.55 -15.12
CA VAL A 13 1.86 7.16 -14.91
C VAL A 13 2.12 6.89 -13.43
N THR A 14 2.88 7.76 -12.75
CA THR A 14 3.17 7.60 -11.32
C THR A 14 1.88 7.63 -10.49
N LYS A 15 0.95 8.53 -10.80
CA LYS A 15 -0.35 8.59 -10.15
C LYS A 15 -1.16 7.32 -10.39
N ALA A 16 -1.24 6.84 -11.63
CA ALA A 16 -1.96 5.60 -11.96
C ALA A 16 -1.39 4.39 -11.21
N LEU A 17 -0.06 4.27 -11.10
CA LEU A 17 0.59 3.23 -10.31
C LEU A 17 0.26 3.34 -8.81
N ALA A 18 0.25 4.56 -8.28
CA ALA A 18 -0.14 4.81 -6.88
C ALA A 18 -1.61 4.45 -6.65
N ASP A 19 -2.53 4.85 -7.53
CA ASP A 19 -3.96 4.52 -7.45
C ASP A 19 -4.20 3.01 -7.47
N LEU A 20 -3.46 2.26 -8.32
CA LEU A 20 -3.51 0.80 -8.34
C LEU A 20 -2.97 0.20 -7.03
N PHE A 21 -1.87 0.71 -6.51
CA PHE A 21 -1.25 0.21 -5.28
C PHE A 21 -2.14 0.47 -4.05
N PHE A 22 -2.73 1.66 -3.95
CA PHE A 22 -3.62 2.05 -2.85
C PHE A 22 -5.09 1.68 -3.08
N SER A 23 -5.41 0.91 -4.12
CA SER A 23 -6.77 0.48 -4.42
C SER A 23 -7.39 -0.30 -3.26
N ALA A 24 -8.73 -0.20 -3.12
CA ALA A 24 -9.46 -0.97 -2.12
C ALA A 24 -9.28 -2.49 -2.30
N GLU A 25 -9.19 -2.95 -3.55
CA GLU A 25 -8.91 -4.34 -3.88
C GLU A 25 -7.56 -4.79 -3.32
N ASN A 26 -6.51 -3.96 -3.48
CA ASN A 26 -5.20 -4.30 -2.96
C ASN A 26 -5.18 -4.37 -1.43
N GLN A 27 -5.82 -3.40 -0.77
CA GLN A 27 -5.94 -3.41 0.69
C GLN A 27 -6.72 -4.63 1.18
N GLN A 28 -7.84 -4.96 0.52
CA GLN A 28 -8.67 -6.12 0.86
C GLN A 28 -7.90 -7.44 0.70
N ARG A 29 -7.07 -7.58 -0.34
CA ARG A 29 -6.24 -8.78 -0.53
C ARG A 29 -5.24 -8.97 0.59
N PHE A 30 -4.51 -7.93 0.98
CA PHE A 30 -3.56 -8.02 2.10
C PHE A 30 -4.26 -8.37 3.41
N HIS A 31 -5.40 -7.73 3.72
CA HIS A 31 -6.17 -8.03 4.92
C HIS A 31 -6.78 -9.42 4.87
N GLY A 32 -7.42 -9.80 3.77
CA GLY A 32 -8.03 -11.12 3.60
C GLY A 32 -6.99 -12.24 3.70
N THR A 33 -5.84 -12.10 3.03
CA THR A 33 -4.76 -13.09 3.12
C THR A 33 -4.21 -13.19 4.55
N ALA A 34 -4.05 -12.06 5.25
CA ALA A 34 -3.61 -12.08 6.64
C ALA A 34 -4.62 -12.83 7.53
N ASP A 35 -5.91 -12.55 7.38
CA ASP A 35 -6.99 -13.18 8.16
C ASP A 35 -7.08 -14.69 7.85
N GLU A 36 -7.01 -15.10 6.58
CA GLU A 36 -7.02 -16.50 6.15
C GLU A 36 -5.84 -17.32 6.70
N LEU A 37 -4.67 -16.68 6.82
CA LEU A 37 -3.47 -17.32 7.37
C LEU A 37 -3.37 -17.18 8.90
N GLY A 38 -4.32 -16.51 9.57
CA GLY A 38 -4.29 -16.23 11.00
C GLY A 38 -3.13 -15.33 11.42
N LEU A 39 -2.71 -14.44 10.53
CA LEU A 39 -1.61 -13.50 10.72
C LEU A 39 -2.14 -12.08 10.95
N THR A 40 -1.33 -11.24 11.60
CA THR A 40 -1.52 -9.80 11.53
C THR A 40 -0.88 -9.25 10.25
N LEU A 41 -1.31 -8.08 9.76
CA LEU A 41 -0.69 -7.46 8.59
C LEU A 41 0.83 -7.28 8.71
N PRO A 42 1.39 -6.85 9.85
CA PRO A 42 2.84 -6.80 10.03
C PRO A 42 3.51 -8.17 9.90
N MET A 43 2.90 -9.24 10.42
CA MET A 43 3.42 -10.61 10.28
C MET A 43 3.38 -11.07 8.83
N LEU A 44 2.27 -10.80 8.11
CA LEU A 44 2.17 -11.12 6.69
C LEU A 44 3.25 -10.40 5.89
N LYS A 45 3.42 -9.09 6.09
CA LYS A 45 4.48 -8.33 5.40
C LYS A 45 5.87 -8.88 5.70
N ALA A 46 6.16 -9.15 6.96
CA ALA A 46 7.43 -9.73 7.38
C ALA A 46 7.68 -11.11 6.71
N LEU A 47 6.65 -11.95 6.65
CA LEU A 47 6.74 -13.26 6.02
C LEU A 47 7.02 -13.16 4.51
N LEU A 48 6.41 -12.19 3.82
CA LEU A 48 6.63 -11.96 2.39
C LEU A 48 8.05 -11.44 2.08
N GLU A 49 8.66 -10.68 2.99
CA GLU A 49 9.98 -10.08 2.82
C GLU A 49 11.14 -11.01 3.21
N LEU A 50 10.88 -12.00 4.07
CA LEU A 50 11.89 -12.98 4.44
C LEU A 50 12.14 -13.95 3.28
N GLU A 51 13.38 -14.03 2.82
CA GLU A 51 13.77 -14.97 1.76
C GLU A 51 14.18 -16.32 2.36
N PRO A 52 13.77 -17.47 1.75
CA PRO A 52 14.20 -18.79 2.19
C PRO A 52 15.72 -18.93 2.22
N GLY A 53 16.26 -19.46 3.31
CA GLY A 53 17.69 -19.67 3.49
C GLY A 53 18.51 -18.41 3.75
N SER A 54 17.86 -17.25 3.93
CA SER A 54 18.56 -16.03 4.31
C SER A 54 18.26 -15.68 5.78
N GLY A 55 19.24 -15.93 6.65
CA GLY A 55 19.16 -15.56 8.05
C GLY A 55 19.40 -14.07 8.24
N LEU A 56 18.37 -13.32 8.66
CA LEU A 56 18.45 -11.89 8.92
C LEU A 56 18.53 -11.60 10.42
N SER A 57 19.48 -10.75 10.84
CA SER A 57 19.54 -10.33 12.24
C SER A 57 18.34 -9.46 12.61
N MET A 58 17.95 -9.45 13.90
CA MET A 58 16.89 -8.57 14.42
C MET A 58 17.15 -7.11 14.11
N ARG A 59 18.43 -6.70 14.04
CA ARG A 59 18.84 -5.36 13.67
C ARG A 59 18.62 -5.11 12.18
N SER A 60 19.03 -6.04 11.32
CA SER A 60 18.80 -5.95 9.87
C SER A 60 17.30 -5.84 9.55
N LEU A 61 16.46 -6.61 10.26
CA LEU A 61 15.00 -6.52 10.13
C LEU A 61 14.48 -5.16 10.57
N ALA A 62 14.97 -4.59 11.66
CA ALA A 62 14.58 -3.26 12.13
C ALA A 62 14.96 -2.16 11.12
N ASP A 63 16.16 -2.25 10.54
CA ASP A 63 16.64 -1.33 9.52
C ASP A 63 15.81 -1.48 8.22
N MET A 64 15.56 -2.70 7.77
CA MET A 64 14.78 -2.99 6.56
C MET A 64 13.32 -2.54 6.70
N TRP A 65 12.68 -2.80 7.84
CA TRP A 65 11.29 -2.40 8.10
C TRP A 65 11.16 -0.96 8.58
N ASN A 66 12.28 -0.25 8.72
CA ASN A 66 12.32 1.12 9.20
C ASN A 66 11.52 1.33 10.49
N CYS A 67 11.70 0.42 11.46
CA CYS A 67 10.93 0.38 12.71
C CYS A 67 11.81 0.08 13.93
N ASP A 68 11.21 0.12 15.10
CA ASP A 68 11.87 -0.20 16.36
C ASP A 68 12.17 -1.69 16.50
N ALA A 69 13.27 -2.02 17.18
CA ALA A 69 13.62 -3.40 17.53
C ALA A 69 12.52 -4.09 18.39
N SER A 70 11.78 -3.32 19.20
CA SER A 70 10.65 -3.84 19.97
C SER A 70 9.50 -4.32 19.07
N PHE A 71 9.22 -3.58 17.99
CA PHE A 71 8.21 -3.97 16.99
C PHE A 71 8.65 -5.23 16.24
N VAL A 72 9.92 -5.29 15.80
CA VAL A 72 10.49 -6.49 15.18
C VAL A 72 10.33 -7.70 16.12
N THR A 73 10.65 -7.53 17.42
CA THR A 73 10.50 -8.59 18.40
C THR A 73 9.06 -9.11 18.47
N VAL A 74 8.07 -8.22 18.54
CA VAL A 74 6.65 -8.62 18.59
C VAL A 74 6.23 -9.38 17.34
N VAL A 75 6.65 -8.92 16.15
CA VAL A 75 6.33 -9.56 14.88
C VAL A 75 6.99 -10.93 14.77
N VAL A 76 8.30 -11.00 15.07
CA VAL A 76 9.07 -12.26 15.00
C VAL A 76 8.57 -13.27 16.03
N ASP A 77 8.31 -12.85 17.29
CA ASP A 77 7.73 -13.72 18.33
C ASP A 77 6.35 -14.26 17.90
N GLY A 78 5.59 -13.43 17.19
CA GLY A 78 4.31 -13.85 16.63
C GLY A 78 4.41 -14.89 15.54
N LEU A 79 5.40 -14.80 14.66
CA LEU A 79 5.69 -15.78 13.61
C LEU A 79 6.32 -17.06 14.20
N GLU A 80 7.23 -16.92 15.16
CA GLU A 80 7.90 -18.05 15.83
C GLU A 80 6.90 -18.91 16.62
N ARG A 81 5.97 -18.29 17.37
CA ARG A 81 4.88 -19.03 18.03
C ARG A 81 3.99 -19.82 17.07
N ARG A 82 3.95 -19.47 15.81
CA ARG A 82 3.22 -20.18 14.75
C ARG A 82 4.09 -21.19 14.00
N GLY A 83 5.36 -21.30 14.38
CA GLY A 83 6.30 -22.19 13.72
C GLY A 83 6.70 -21.76 12.30
N LEU A 84 6.47 -20.49 11.94
CA LEU A 84 6.78 -19.99 10.58
C LEU A 84 8.19 -19.47 10.44
N VAL A 85 8.80 -19.08 11.54
CA VAL A 85 10.21 -18.67 11.61
C VAL A 85 10.88 -19.31 12.83
N GLU A 86 12.18 -19.41 12.78
CA GLU A 86 13.01 -19.82 13.91
C GLU A 86 14.18 -18.86 14.10
N ARG A 87 14.64 -18.73 15.35
CA ARG A 87 15.84 -17.98 15.67
C ARG A 87 17.02 -18.92 15.73
N GLN A 88 18.01 -18.67 14.93
CA GLN A 88 19.27 -19.42 14.91
C GLN A 88 20.41 -18.53 15.41
N VAL A 89 21.50 -19.15 15.85
CA VAL A 89 22.75 -18.45 16.15
C VAL A 89 23.51 -18.31 14.85
N ALA A 90 23.92 -17.10 14.52
CA ALA A 90 24.69 -16.87 13.30
C ALA A 90 26.02 -17.61 13.32
N ASP A 91 26.37 -18.29 12.23
CA ASP A 91 27.60 -19.10 12.11
C ASP A 91 28.88 -18.27 12.30
N TYR A 92 28.82 -16.98 11.93
CA TYR A 92 29.97 -16.07 11.96
C TYR A 92 30.13 -15.33 13.32
N ASP A 93 29.09 -15.21 14.13
CA ASP A 93 29.16 -14.64 15.48
C ASP A 93 28.02 -15.20 16.38
N ARG A 94 28.40 -16.03 17.34
CA ARG A 94 27.47 -16.66 18.28
C ARG A 94 26.68 -15.68 19.16
N ARG A 95 27.02 -14.41 19.15
CA ARG A 95 26.27 -13.35 19.86
C ARG A 95 25.11 -12.82 19.04
N ILE A 96 25.10 -13.07 17.73
CA ILE A 96 24.07 -12.61 16.81
C ILE A 96 23.07 -13.73 16.60
N LYS A 97 21.79 -13.38 16.79
CA LYS A 97 20.68 -14.28 16.44
C LYS A 97 20.11 -13.81 15.09
N THR A 98 19.96 -14.73 14.18
CA THR A 98 19.28 -14.55 12.90
C THR A 98 17.88 -15.17 12.96
N VAL A 99 17.00 -14.67 12.14
CA VAL A 99 15.63 -15.17 11.95
C VAL A 99 15.56 -15.77 10.56
N GLU A 100 15.12 -17.01 10.47
CA GLU A 100 14.98 -17.75 9.22
C GLU A 100 13.58 -18.34 9.09
N LEU A 101 13.12 -18.55 7.85
CA LEU A 101 11.88 -19.25 7.59
C LEU A 101 12.05 -20.74 7.88
N THR A 102 11.09 -21.33 8.57
CA THR A 102 10.97 -22.78 8.66
C THR A 102 10.40 -23.37 7.35
N ALA A 103 10.35 -24.67 7.19
CA ALA A 103 9.67 -25.30 6.06
C ALA A 103 8.20 -24.89 5.96
N ASP A 104 7.48 -24.81 7.10
CA ASP A 104 6.10 -24.33 7.17
C ASP A 104 6.01 -22.82 6.85
N GLY A 105 7.03 -22.07 7.25
CA GLY A 105 7.17 -20.64 6.90
C GLY A 105 7.30 -20.44 5.40
N VAL A 106 8.16 -21.21 4.74
CA VAL A 106 8.32 -21.18 3.27
C VAL A 106 7.01 -21.54 2.58
N ALA A 107 6.36 -22.64 2.96
CA ALA A 107 5.09 -23.05 2.37
C ALA A 107 3.98 -21.99 2.58
N THR A 108 3.93 -21.37 3.76
CA THR A 108 2.96 -20.32 4.06
C THR A 108 3.26 -19.03 3.28
N ARG A 109 4.54 -18.70 3.11
CA ARG A 109 4.98 -17.55 2.30
C ARG A 109 4.56 -17.72 0.83
N GLU A 110 4.78 -18.89 0.23
CA GLU A 110 4.35 -19.15 -1.15
C GLU A 110 2.83 -18.97 -1.32
N ARG A 111 2.04 -19.55 -0.40
CA ARG A 111 0.58 -19.34 -0.41
C ARG A 111 0.21 -17.85 -0.28
N ALA A 112 0.92 -17.12 0.56
CA ALA A 112 0.70 -15.67 0.73
C ALA A 112 1.07 -14.89 -0.53
N LEU A 113 2.19 -15.23 -1.21
CA LEU A 113 2.61 -14.64 -2.48
C LEU A 113 1.55 -14.86 -3.57
N ASP A 114 1.07 -16.09 -3.71
CA ASP A 114 0.03 -16.44 -4.69
C ASP A 114 -1.27 -15.64 -4.45
N ALA A 115 -1.69 -15.51 -3.20
CA ALA A 115 -2.91 -14.78 -2.85
C ALA A 115 -2.77 -13.27 -3.04
N VAL A 116 -1.68 -12.67 -2.53
CA VAL A 116 -1.46 -11.23 -2.57
C VAL A 116 -1.18 -10.74 -3.99
N TYR A 117 -0.40 -11.51 -4.78
CA TYR A 117 -0.01 -11.15 -6.14
C TYR A 117 -0.86 -11.83 -7.22
N ALA A 118 -1.97 -12.45 -6.87
CA ALA A 118 -2.93 -12.96 -7.85
C ALA A 118 -3.30 -11.88 -8.90
N PRO A 119 -3.48 -12.25 -10.18
CA PRO A 119 -3.79 -11.29 -11.23
C PRO A 119 -5.03 -10.45 -10.89
N ARG A 120 -4.96 -9.16 -11.16
CA ARG A 120 -6.04 -8.20 -10.87
C ARG A 120 -6.95 -8.03 -12.06
N ALA A 121 -8.20 -7.64 -11.81
CA ALA A 121 -9.19 -7.39 -12.85
C ALA A 121 -8.68 -6.42 -13.93
N GLY A 122 -8.03 -5.32 -13.52
CA GLY A 122 -7.43 -4.36 -14.45
C GLY A 122 -6.32 -4.95 -15.31
N PHE A 123 -5.52 -5.87 -14.77
CA PHE A 123 -4.49 -6.58 -15.54
C PHE A 123 -5.10 -7.60 -16.49
N LEU A 124 -6.13 -8.31 -16.07
CA LEU A 124 -6.83 -9.31 -16.87
C LEU A 124 -7.63 -8.68 -18.04
N ALA A 125 -7.96 -7.38 -17.94
CA ALA A 125 -8.59 -6.63 -19.03
C ALA A 125 -7.63 -6.32 -20.21
N LEU A 126 -6.32 -6.46 -20.00
CA LEU A 126 -5.32 -6.24 -21.03
C LEU A 126 -5.17 -7.48 -21.91
N THR A 127 -4.92 -7.25 -23.22
CA THR A 127 -4.53 -8.31 -24.14
C THR A 127 -3.16 -8.91 -23.76
N ALA A 128 -2.87 -10.11 -24.21
CA ALA A 128 -1.60 -10.77 -23.92
C ALA A 128 -0.37 -9.93 -24.38
N THR A 129 -0.50 -9.20 -25.48
CA THR A 129 0.54 -8.30 -25.98
C THR A 129 0.75 -7.10 -25.04
N GLU A 130 -0.33 -6.50 -24.56
CA GLU A 130 -0.26 -5.38 -23.60
C GLU A 130 0.28 -5.83 -22.25
N GLN A 131 -0.12 -7.01 -21.76
CA GLN A 131 0.43 -7.61 -20.53
C GLN A 131 1.95 -7.81 -20.64
N ALA A 132 2.42 -8.37 -21.79
CA ALA A 132 3.85 -8.56 -22.02
C ALA A 132 4.61 -7.22 -22.10
N ALA A 133 4.03 -6.22 -22.78
CA ALA A 133 4.61 -4.88 -22.89
C ALA A 133 4.69 -4.20 -21.51
N LEU A 134 3.62 -4.23 -20.73
CA LEU A 134 3.57 -3.69 -19.38
C LEU A 134 4.60 -4.36 -18.48
N ALA A 135 4.68 -5.69 -18.50
CA ALA A 135 5.66 -6.42 -17.70
C ALA A 135 7.11 -6.08 -18.08
N LYS A 136 7.39 -5.86 -19.38
CA LYS A 136 8.71 -5.41 -19.86
C LYS A 136 9.06 -4.01 -19.32
N LEU A 137 8.10 -3.08 -19.39
CA LEU A 137 8.29 -1.70 -18.94
C LEU A 137 8.47 -1.63 -17.41
N LEU A 138 7.65 -2.34 -16.64
CA LEU A 138 7.78 -2.41 -15.19
C LEU A 138 9.13 -3.01 -14.77
N ARG A 139 9.58 -4.10 -15.40
CA ARG A 139 10.91 -4.67 -15.14
C ARG A 139 12.05 -3.70 -15.46
N LYS A 140 11.92 -2.90 -16.53
CA LYS A 140 12.90 -1.86 -16.83
C LYS A 140 12.91 -0.78 -15.74
N MET A 141 11.74 -0.30 -15.33
CA MET A 141 11.61 0.71 -14.27
C MET A 141 12.20 0.23 -12.94
N THR A 142 11.84 -0.98 -12.50
CA THR A 142 12.33 -1.53 -11.22
C THR A 142 13.84 -1.74 -11.21
N ARG A 143 14.44 -2.20 -12.31
CA ARG A 143 15.90 -2.33 -12.42
C ARG A 143 16.61 -0.97 -12.36
N THR A 144 16.07 0.03 -13.06
CA THR A 144 16.63 1.38 -13.06
C THR A 144 16.52 2.01 -11.68
N GLN A 145 15.35 1.81 -11.01
CA GLN A 145 15.15 2.30 -9.65
C GLN A 145 16.11 1.64 -8.66
N ALA A 146 16.29 0.32 -8.73
CA ALA A 146 17.22 -0.40 -7.86
C ALA A 146 18.66 0.10 -8.00
N ALA A 147 19.11 0.36 -9.24
CA ALA A 147 20.44 0.92 -9.48
C ALA A 147 20.57 2.36 -8.94
N TYR A 148 19.52 3.17 -9.05
CA TYR A 148 19.49 4.51 -8.48
C TYR A 148 19.47 4.47 -6.95
N ASP A 149 18.69 3.59 -6.35
CA ASP A 149 18.63 3.42 -4.89
C ASP A 149 19.99 2.96 -4.33
N GLU A 150 20.69 2.06 -5.03
CA GLU A 150 22.04 1.62 -4.66
C GLU A 150 23.01 2.81 -4.68
N GLN A 151 22.99 3.62 -5.75
CA GLN A 151 23.82 4.83 -5.84
C GLN A 151 23.46 5.85 -4.74
N LEU A 152 22.18 6.07 -4.50
CA LEU A 152 21.72 6.99 -3.46
C LEU A 152 22.15 6.55 -2.07
N LEU A 153 22.07 5.25 -1.79
CA LEU A 153 22.55 4.67 -0.53
C LEU A 153 24.07 4.74 -0.37
N ASP A 154 24.82 4.88 -1.45
CA ASP A 154 26.26 5.07 -1.42
C ASP A 154 26.68 6.52 -1.13
N GLU A 155 25.78 7.49 -1.30
CA GLU A 155 26.03 8.90 -0.99
C GLU A 155 26.32 9.09 0.51
N PRO A 156 27.47 9.73 0.87
CA PRO A 156 27.88 9.91 2.27
C PRO A 156 26.85 10.68 3.12
N GLU A 157 26.17 11.65 2.51
CA GLU A 157 25.16 12.47 3.19
C GLU A 157 23.89 11.66 3.50
N VAL A 158 23.44 10.81 2.56
CA VAL A 158 22.30 9.92 2.73
C VAL A 158 22.58 8.90 3.82
N ARG A 159 23.76 8.27 3.79
CA ARG A 159 24.21 7.35 4.86
C ARG A 159 24.28 8.05 6.23
N ALA A 160 24.81 9.27 6.27
CA ALA A 160 24.86 10.04 7.51
C ALA A 160 23.46 10.44 8.00
N GLY A 161 22.53 10.77 7.10
CA GLY A 161 21.14 11.03 7.39
C GLY A 161 20.43 9.81 7.97
N MET A 162 20.58 8.65 7.33
CA MET A 162 20.02 7.38 7.80
C MET A 162 20.56 6.99 9.18
N ARG A 163 21.88 7.14 9.41
CA ARG A 163 22.51 6.88 10.72
C ARG A 163 21.95 7.82 11.80
N ARG A 164 21.78 9.11 11.48
CA ARG A 164 21.17 10.08 12.42
C ARG A 164 19.74 9.71 12.76
N ALA A 165 18.93 9.37 11.76
CA ALA A 165 17.55 8.93 11.94
C ALA A 165 17.46 7.64 12.78
N ALA A 166 18.32 6.65 12.53
CA ALA A 166 18.41 5.43 13.34
C ALA A 166 18.82 5.71 14.79
N GLN A 167 19.81 6.59 14.99
CA GLN A 167 20.23 7.00 16.34
C GLN A 167 19.13 7.76 17.10
N GLN A 168 18.42 8.63 16.42
CA GLN A 168 17.31 9.37 17.00
C GLN A 168 16.19 8.42 17.44
N ARG A 169 15.81 7.45 16.60
CA ARG A 169 14.82 6.41 16.94
C ARG A 169 15.26 5.59 18.16
N THR A 170 16.54 5.20 18.19
CA THR A 170 17.10 4.48 19.35
C THR A 170 17.04 5.30 20.63
N ARG A 171 17.27 6.63 20.56
CA ARG A 171 17.13 7.54 21.70
C ARG A 171 15.68 7.67 22.16
N GLU A 172 14.77 7.85 21.22
CA GLU A 172 13.32 7.94 21.49
C GLU A 172 12.79 6.64 22.09
N HIS A 173 13.25 5.49 21.57
CA HIS A 173 12.89 4.19 22.13
C HIS A 173 13.40 4.01 23.57
N ARG A 174 14.68 4.36 23.84
CA ARG A 174 15.23 4.33 25.20
C ARG A 174 14.46 5.25 26.14
N ALA A 175 14.14 6.46 25.71
CA ALA A 175 13.34 7.41 26.50
C ALA A 175 11.94 6.86 26.84
N ARG A 176 11.28 6.19 25.86
CA ARG A 176 10.01 5.51 26.08
C ARG A 176 10.13 4.31 27.04
N ASP A 177 11.16 3.51 26.91
CA ASP A 177 11.44 2.36 27.81
C ASP A 177 11.77 2.81 29.24
N GLU A 178 12.53 3.88 29.38
CA GLU A 178 12.82 4.48 30.69
C GLU A 178 11.56 5.09 31.35
N GLY A 179 10.71 5.74 30.56
CA GLY A 179 9.40 6.20 30.99
C GLY A 179 8.48 5.05 31.44
N ARG A 180 8.55 3.93 30.74
CA ARG A 180 7.83 2.69 31.06
C ARG A 180 8.32 2.02 32.34
N LYS A 181 9.63 1.99 32.57
CA LYS A 181 10.26 1.46 33.80
C LYS A 181 10.00 2.32 35.01
N ARG A 182 9.76 3.63 34.87
CA ARG A 182 9.43 4.57 35.94
C ARG A 182 7.97 4.56 36.39
N GLY A 183 7.20 3.55 35.99
CA GLY A 183 5.85 3.32 36.55
C GLY A 183 4.76 4.19 35.96
N GLY A 184 4.91 4.67 34.74
CA GLY A 184 3.85 5.35 34.04
C GLY A 184 2.68 4.40 33.77
N ASN A 185 1.47 4.87 34.04
CA ASN A 185 0.20 4.17 33.88
C ASN A 185 -0.06 3.82 32.38
N TRP A 186 0.70 2.85 31.87
CA TRP A 186 0.65 2.42 30.46
C TRP A 186 -0.74 1.94 30.03
N ARG A 187 -1.55 1.44 31.00
CA ARG A 187 -2.94 1.05 30.72
C ARG A 187 -3.80 2.27 30.42
N ALA A 188 -3.66 3.35 31.18
CA ALA A 188 -4.37 4.60 30.92
C ALA A 188 -3.92 5.26 29.62
N GLN A 189 -2.62 5.22 29.29
CA GLN A 189 -2.10 5.71 28.01
C GLN A 189 -2.59 4.86 26.83
N LEU A 190 -2.69 3.54 26.98
CA LEU A 190 -3.28 2.66 25.98
C LEU A 190 -4.78 2.90 25.79
N GLU A 191 -5.51 3.16 26.87
CA GLU A 191 -6.93 3.53 26.80
C GLU A 191 -7.11 4.88 26.12
N GLN A 192 -6.29 5.86 26.47
CA GLN A 192 -6.31 7.18 25.85
C GLN A 192 -5.98 7.13 24.35
N HIS A 193 -4.94 6.39 23.97
CA HIS A 193 -4.60 6.16 22.55
C HIS A 193 -5.69 5.39 21.80
N ARG A 194 -6.33 4.42 22.47
CA ARG A 194 -7.45 3.68 21.89
C ARG A 194 -8.66 4.56 21.63
N ASP A 195 -8.92 5.50 22.51
CA ASP A 195 -10.03 6.44 22.38
C ASP A 195 -9.72 7.53 21.33
N GLU A 196 -8.49 8.02 21.24
CA GLU A 196 -8.03 8.89 20.15
C GLU A 196 -8.15 8.20 18.79
N LEU A 197 -7.72 6.95 18.66
CA LEU A 197 -7.87 6.15 17.42
C LEU A 197 -9.34 5.92 17.08
N ARG A 198 -10.22 5.74 18.06
CA ARG A 198 -11.68 5.64 17.85
C ARG A 198 -12.26 6.94 17.35
N LEU A 199 -11.83 8.08 17.87
CA LEU A 199 -12.24 9.41 17.42
C LEU A 199 -11.77 9.67 15.98
N LEU A 200 -10.51 9.43 15.69
CA LEU A 200 -9.94 9.54 14.33
C LEU A 200 -10.66 8.63 13.34
N ARG A 201 -10.98 7.40 13.73
CA ARG A 201 -11.74 6.48 12.89
C ARG A 201 -13.14 6.99 12.58
N ARG A 202 -13.85 7.57 13.57
CA ARG A 202 -15.15 8.21 13.36
C ARG A 202 -15.07 9.41 12.40
N GLU A 203 -14.00 10.19 12.51
CA GLU A 203 -13.76 11.35 11.66
C GLU A 203 -13.45 10.94 10.21
N VAL A 204 -12.62 9.92 10.02
CA VAL A 204 -12.36 9.30 8.72
C VAL A 204 -13.64 8.72 8.10
N ASP A 205 -14.47 8.04 8.89
CA ASP A 205 -15.74 7.48 8.42
C ASP A 205 -16.73 8.60 8.04
N ARG A 206 -16.73 9.73 8.76
CA ARG A 206 -17.51 10.92 8.44
C ARG A 206 -17.05 11.55 7.11
N VAL A 207 -15.75 11.76 6.95
CA VAL A 207 -15.17 12.30 5.69
C VAL A 207 -15.47 11.37 4.51
N LYS A 208 -15.37 10.05 4.69
CA LYS A 208 -15.75 9.08 3.66
C LYS A 208 -17.23 9.14 3.30
N ALA A 209 -18.11 9.34 4.28
CA ALA A 209 -19.54 9.48 4.05
C ALA A 209 -19.86 10.77 3.28
N ASP A 210 -19.21 11.89 3.63
CA ASP A 210 -19.36 13.17 2.95
C ASP A 210 -18.83 13.11 1.51
N MET A 211 -17.66 12.52 1.29
CA MET A 211 -17.13 12.29 -0.06
C MET A 211 -18.06 11.42 -0.91
N LYS A 212 -18.63 10.37 -0.32
CA LYS A 212 -19.61 9.51 -1.03
C LYS A 212 -20.91 10.25 -1.35
N ALA A 213 -21.35 11.14 -0.47
CA ALA A 213 -22.52 11.98 -0.70
C ALA A 213 -22.25 13.01 -1.80
N GLN A 214 -21.09 13.64 -1.81
CA GLN A 214 -20.66 14.57 -2.87
C GLN A 214 -20.53 13.86 -4.23
N ALA A 215 -19.91 12.69 -4.26
CA ALA A 215 -19.80 11.89 -5.49
C ALA A 215 -21.18 11.49 -6.05
N ARG A 216 -22.14 11.16 -5.19
CA ARG A 216 -23.53 10.87 -5.61
C ARG A 216 -24.23 12.10 -6.15
N ARG A 217 -24.03 13.30 -5.55
CA ARG A 217 -24.60 14.56 -6.05
C ARG A 217 -24.00 14.91 -7.41
N ALA A 218 -22.68 14.85 -7.55
CA ALA A 218 -22.02 15.10 -8.84
C ALA A 218 -22.45 14.13 -9.94
N SER A 219 -22.65 12.85 -9.60
CA SER A 219 -23.19 11.85 -10.54
C SER A 219 -24.64 12.13 -10.94
N ALA A 220 -25.47 12.56 -10.00
CA ALA A 220 -26.87 12.94 -10.28
C ALA A 220 -26.96 14.19 -11.16
N GLU A 221 -26.13 15.20 -10.90
CA GLU A 221 -26.02 16.41 -11.72
C GLU A 221 -25.53 16.10 -13.15
N ALA A 222 -24.55 15.22 -13.29
CA ALA A 222 -24.07 14.78 -14.60
C ALA A 222 -25.15 14.02 -15.40
N ILE A 223 -25.97 13.19 -14.74
CA ILE A 223 -27.10 12.49 -15.37
C ILE A 223 -28.16 13.50 -15.78
N ALA A 224 -28.53 14.45 -14.92
CA ALA A 224 -29.51 15.50 -15.24
C ALA A 224 -29.07 16.35 -16.42
N ALA A 225 -27.80 16.79 -16.45
CA ALA A 225 -27.23 17.54 -17.57
C ALA A 225 -27.28 16.73 -18.89
N THR A 226 -27.03 15.43 -18.82
CA THR A 226 -27.10 14.53 -19.99
C THR A 226 -28.54 14.39 -20.51
N ASP A 227 -29.52 14.36 -19.62
CA ASP A 227 -30.94 14.26 -19.98
C ASP A 227 -31.45 15.59 -20.55
N GLU A 228 -31.03 16.74 -20.05
CA GLU A 228 -31.28 18.06 -20.64
C GLU A 228 -30.74 18.17 -22.07
N VAL A 229 -29.51 17.75 -22.31
CA VAL A 229 -28.90 17.73 -23.66
C VAL A 229 -29.69 16.83 -24.61
N LYS A 230 -30.15 15.65 -24.14
CA LYS A 230 -31.01 14.75 -24.91
C LYS A 230 -32.39 15.35 -25.20
N ALA A 231 -32.98 16.05 -24.26
CA ALA A 231 -34.29 16.72 -24.44
C ALA A 231 -34.17 17.85 -25.47
N ALA A 232 -33.13 18.71 -25.35
CA ALA A 232 -32.85 19.78 -26.32
C ALA A 232 -32.62 19.24 -27.75
N SER A 233 -31.90 18.10 -27.85
CA SER A 233 -31.66 17.46 -29.14
C SER A 233 -32.94 16.85 -29.78
N ARG A 234 -33.91 16.43 -28.99
CA ARG A 234 -35.21 15.95 -29.47
C ARG A 234 -36.09 17.10 -29.97
N ASP A 235 -36.09 18.25 -29.31
CA ASP A 235 -36.83 19.44 -29.75
C ASP A 235 -36.26 20.03 -31.05
N ALA A 236 -34.95 19.99 -31.23
CA ALA A 236 -34.28 20.45 -32.46
C ALA A 236 -34.59 19.56 -33.69
N THR A 237 -35.07 18.34 -33.49
CA THR A 237 -35.39 17.39 -34.58
C THR A 237 -36.90 17.28 -34.86
N ALA A 238 -37.75 18.07 -34.19
CA ALA A 238 -39.14 18.11 -34.47
C ALA A 238 -39.45 18.66 -35.88
N PRO A 239 -40.18 17.97 -36.79
CA PRO A 239 -40.43 18.45 -38.12
C PRO A 239 -41.36 19.67 -38.07
N LEU A 240 -40.90 20.77 -38.70
CA LEU A 240 -41.71 21.97 -38.94
C LEU A 240 -42.99 21.53 -39.69
N ARG A 241 -44.12 21.48 -39.00
CA ARG A 241 -45.43 21.31 -39.66
C ARG A 241 -45.73 22.58 -40.45
N GLY A 242 -45.44 22.50 -41.75
CA GLY A 242 -45.77 23.54 -42.72
C GLY A 242 -47.29 23.69 -42.86
N GLY A 243 -47.83 24.82 -42.43
CA GLY A 243 -49.21 25.25 -42.67
C GLY A 243 -49.40 25.68 -44.13
N GLY A 244 -49.67 24.75 -44.99
CA GLY A 244 -50.12 25.03 -46.37
C GLY A 244 -51.60 25.26 -46.43
N ARG A 245 -52.09 26.54 -46.23
CA ARG A 245 -53.41 26.95 -46.67
C ARG A 245 -53.42 27.14 -48.17
N ARG A 246 -53.95 26.18 -48.90
CA ARG A 246 -54.43 26.42 -50.27
C ARG A 246 -55.81 27.08 -50.23
N ARG A 247 -55.92 28.33 -50.63
CA ARG A 247 -57.19 28.93 -51.11
C ARG A 247 -57.46 28.38 -52.50
N ARG A 248 -58.65 27.86 -52.70
CA ARG A 248 -59.28 27.69 -54.02
C ARG A 248 -60.21 28.86 -54.24
N GLN A 249 -60.07 29.46 -55.40
CA GLN A 249 -61.24 29.96 -56.17
C GLN A 249 -61.75 28.85 -57.03
#